data_57d9ce228c10297122c6183e8b1e86b9
#
_entry.id   57d9ce228c10297122c6183e8b1e86b9
#
_cell.length_a   1.000
_cell.length_b   1.000
_cell.length_c   1.000
_cell.angle_alpha   90.00
_cell.angle_beta   90.00
_cell.angle_gamma   90.00
#
_symmetry.space_group_name_H-M   'P 1'
#
loop_
_entity.id
_entity.type
_entity.pdbx_description
1 polymer ?
#
loop_
_entity_poly.entity_id
_entity_poly.type
_entity_poly.pdbx_seq_one_letter_code
_entity_poly.pdbx_strand_id
1 'polypeptide(L)'
;ILIIVCSAIVTALVGGLGINGLLEVLGSSFVKNRSIAIFIIIIVVTATLERNGLKEVAKKLISKVKNVSAGTIIGIYTVMRGFFSALNISFGGVAGFVKPIILPMAIGSVETKVKDANDQHIEEIKGMCSSAENIGKFFCNVVFIGSPGALLVQSTLKDLGHEVTLVDLAKVEIPVAITALILGVLFYYFKDKMLYKKYYTNKK
;
A
#
# COMPACT_ATOMS: atom_id res chain seq x y z
N ILE A 1 17.90 6.57 -0.59
CA ILE A 1 18.11 7.06 0.80
C ILE A 1 19.50 7.64 0.92
N LEU A 2 20.56 6.89 0.60
CA LEU A 2 21.97 7.36 0.74
C LEU A 2 22.20 8.68 -0.01
N ILE A 3 21.77 8.79 -1.26
CA ILE A 3 21.90 10.01 -2.08
C ILE A 3 21.20 11.20 -1.41
N ILE A 4 20.00 11.01 -0.86
CA ILE A 4 19.25 12.08 -0.18
C ILE A 4 20.01 12.57 1.06
N VAL A 5 20.53 11.65 1.87
CA VAL A 5 21.30 11.97 3.06
C VAL A 5 22.59 12.71 2.68
N CYS A 6 23.34 12.22 1.69
CA CYS A 6 24.53 12.91 1.21
C CYS A 6 24.22 14.31 0.66
N SER A 7 23.15 14.47 -0.12
CA SER A 7 22.74 15.77 -0.64
C SER A 7 22.36 16.73 0.48
N ALA A 8 21.65 16.27 1.51
CA ALA A 8 21.29 17.09 2.66
C ALA A 8 22.53 17.58 3.43
N ILE A 9 23.51 16.68 3.65
CA ILE A 9 24.79 17.04 4.31
C ILE A 9 25.55 18.09 3.49
N VAL A 10 25.70 17.85 2.18
CA VAL A 10 26.39 18.79 1.29
C VAL A 10 25.69 20.15 1.29
N THR A 11 24.37 20.18 1.17
CA THR A 11 23.59 21.42 1.18
C THR A 11 23.74 22.18 2.50
N ALA A 12 23.75 21.48 3.64
CA ALA A 12 23.95 22.10 4.95
C ALA A 12 25.35 22.71 5.11
N LEU A 13 26.38 22.03 4.64
CA LEU A 13 27.76 22.52 4.69
C LEU A 13 27.98 23.70 3.74
N VAL A 14 27.47 23.66 2.52
CA VAL A 14 27.53 24.77 1.55
C VAL A 14 26.72 25.95 2.03
N GLY A 15 25.59 25.69 2.72
CA GLY A 15 24.75 26.74 3.35
C GLY A 15 25.38 27.42 4.58
N GLY A 16 26.62 27.09 4.94
CA GLY A 16 27.38 27.78 5.99
C GLY A 16 27.14 27.26 7.41
N LEU A 17 26.42 26.15 7.59
CA LEU A 17 26.17 25.57 8.92
C LEU A 17 27.45 25.06 9.63
N GLY A 18 28.48 24.70 8.85
CA GLY A 18 29.67 24.04 9.37
C GLY A 18 29.35 22.66 9.98
N ILE A 19 30.40 21.92 10.35
CA ILE A 19 30.24 20.56 10.90
C ILE A 19 29.54 20.59 12.25
N ASN A 20 29.85 21.53 13.14
CA ASN A 20 29.24 21.61 14.46
C ASN A 20 27.75 21.97 14.35
N GLY A 21 27.40 22.96 13.51
CA GLY A 21 25.98 23.30 13.28
C GLY A 21 25.18 22.15 12.64
N LEU A 22 25.81 21.41 11.71
CA LEU A 22 25.18 20.22 11.15
C LEU A 22 24.89 19.17 12.22
N LEU A 23 25.83 18.86 13.11
CA LEU A 23 25.64 17.90 14.20
C LEU A 23 24.60 18.36 15.20
N GLU A 24 24.58 19.64 15.53
CA GLU A 24 23.58 20.23 16.44
C GLU A 24 22.16 20.14 15.84
N VAL A 25 21.99 20.49 14.56
CA VAL A 25 20.70 20.38 13.87
C VAL A 25 20.25 18.92 13.77
N LEU A 26 21.14 17.98 13.45
CA LEU A 26 20.82 16.56 13.43
C LEU A 26 20.41 16.05 14.81
N GLY A 27 21.17 16.39 15.85
CA GLY A 27 20.89 15.98 17.21
C GLY A 27 19.56 16.54 17.74
N SER A 28 19.32 17.83 17.58
CA SER A 28 18.10 18.48 18.01
C SER A 28 16.88 17.97 17.23
N SER A 29 17.01 17.77 15.91
CA SER A 29 15.96 17.19 15.07
C SER A 29 15.63 15.76 15.47
N PHE A 30 16.65 14.95 15.80
CA PHE A 30 16.44 13.58 16.28
C PHE A 30 15.68 13.57 17.62
N VAL A 31 16.09 14.39 18.57
CA VAL A 31 15.40 14.48 19.87
C VAL A 31 13.96 15.00 19.72
N LYS A 32 13.77 16.02 18.88
CA LYS A 32 12.43 16.56 18.57
C LYS A 32 11.50 15.51 17.96
N ASN A 33 12.04 14.69 17.07
CA ASN A 33 11.29 13.67 16.34
C ASN A 33 11.47 12.26 16.94
N ARG A 34 11.83 12.14 18.22
CA ARG A 34 12.08 10.84 18.88
C ARG A 34 10.91 9.84 18.77
N SER A 35 9.68 10.33 18.62
CA SER A 35 8.51 9.48 18.41
C SER A 35 8.61 8.65 17.12
N ILE A 36 9.35 9.13 16.12
CA ILE A 36 9.59 8.40 14.87
C ILE A 36 10.48 7.17 15.11
N ALA A 37 11.30 7.16 16.18
CA ALA A 37 12.16 6.02 16.52
C ALA A 37 11.36 4.73 16.84
N ILE A 38 10.08 4.83 17.22
CA ILE A 38 9.19 3.66 17.39
C ILE A 38 9.09 2.83 16.10
N PHE A 39 9.30 3.49 14.95
CA PHE A 39 9.26 2.82 13.65
C PHE A 39 10.36 1.76 13.49
N ILE A 40 11.50 1.93 14.16
CA ILE A 40 12.59 0.94 14.16
C ILE A 40 12.09 -0.37 14.78
N ILE A 41 11.35 -0.30 15.89
CA ILE A 41 10.77 -1.47 16.57
C ILE A 41 9.73 -2.14 15.65
N ILE A 42 8.89 -1.34 15.01
CA ILE A 42 7.85 -1.83 14.11
C ILE A 42 8.48 -2.57 12.91
N ILE A 43 9.56 -2.06 12.33
CA ILE A 43 10.28 -2.74 11.23
C ILE A 43 10.77 -4.11 11.67
N VAL A 44 11.33 -4.25 12.87
CA VAL A 44 11.80 -5.54 13.39
C VAL A 44 10.64 -6.53 13.54
N VAL A 45 9.51 -6.09 14.11
CA VAL A 45 8.32 -6.93 14.28
C VAL A 45 7.75 -7.37 12.93
N THR A 46 7.56 -6.43 11.99
CA THR A 46 7.02 -6.74 10.67
C THR A 46 7.95 -7.65 9.87
N ALA A 47 9.27 -7.41 9.91
CA ALA A 47 10.25 -8.28 9.26
C ALA A 47 10.26 -9.70 9.85
N THR A 48 10.06 -9.82 11.16
CA THR A 48 9.93 -11.14 11.82
C THR A 48 8.67 -11.86 11.35
N LEU A 49 7.52 -11.19 11.26
CA LEU A 49 6.29 -11.77 10.75
C LEU A 49 6.43 -12.20 9.27
N GLU A 50 7.08 -11.38 8.44
CA GLU A 50 7.34 -11.72 7.04
C GLU A 50 8.22 -12.97 6.91
N ARG A 51 9.25 -13.10 7.74
CA ARG A 51 10.14 -14.28 7.76
C ARG A 51 9.43 -15.56 8.25
N ASN A 52 8.43 -15.42 9.11
CA ASN A 52 7.67 -16.55 9.64
C ASN A 52 6.46 -16.95 8.78
N GLY A 53 6.49 -16.66 7.50
CA GLY A 53 5.55 -17.23 6.54
C GLY A 53 4.25 -16.45 6.38
N LEU A 54 4.22 -15.16 6.74
CA LEU A 54 3.04 -14.32 6.58
C LEU A 54 2.56 -14.23 5.12
N LYS A 55 3.51 -14.18 4.17
CA LYS A 55 3.19 -14.17 2.72
C LYS A 55 2.53 -15.49 2.28
N GLU A 56 3.00 -16.61 2.79
CA GLU A 56 2.48 -17.95 2.52
C GLU A 56 1.04 -18.09 3.06
N VAL A 57 0.78 -17.56 4.24
CA VAL A 57 -0.57 -17.53 4.81
C VAL A 57 -1.50 -16.66 3.96
N ALA A 58 -1.07 -15.46 3.58
CA ALA A 58 -1.84 -14.58 2.71
C ALA A 58 -2.12 -15.23 1.34
N LYS A 59 -1.11 -15.87 0.73
CA LYS A 59 -1.26 -16.65 -0.51
C LYS A 59 -2.28 -17.79 -0.34
N LYS A 60 -2.19 -18.55 0.75
CA LYS A 60 -3.10 -19.65 1.04
C LYS A 60 -4.54 -19.19 1.27
N LEU A 61 -4.74 -18.02 1.89
CA LEU A 61 -6.06 -17.44 2.08
C LEU A 61 -6.70 -17.08 0.73
N ILE A 62 -5.97 -16.37 -0.13
CA ILE A 62 -6.51 -15.92 -1.41
C ILE A 62 -6.68 -17.08 -2.41
N SER A 63 -5.83 -18.12 -2.37
CA SER A 63 -5.94 -19.28 -3.25
C SER A 63 -7.15 -20.18 -2.96
N LYS A 64 -7.82 -19.99 -1.83
CA LYS A 64 -9.12 -20.63 -1.53
C LYS A 64 -10.26 -20.04 -2.35
N VAL A 65 -10.07 -18.84 -2.90
CA VAL A 65 -11.07 -18.16 -3.74
C VAL A 65 -11.04 -18.81 -5.13
N LYS A 66 -12.01 -19.68 -5.42
CA LYS A 66 -12.13 -20.41 -6.68
C LYS A 66 -13.47 -20.09 -7.34
N ASN A 67 -13.53 -20.24 -8.66
CA ASN A 67 -14.76 -20.11 -9.47
C ASN A 67 -15.43 -18.71 -9.38
N VAL A 68 -14.66 -17.67 -9.15
CA VAL A 68 -15.13 -16.28 -9.12
C VAL A 68 -14.55 -15.48 -10.28
N SER A 69 -15.11 -14.31 -10.56
CA SER A 69 -14.62 -13.44 -11.63
C SER A 69 -13.31 -12.75 -11.27
N ALA A 70 -12.57 -12.30 -12.28
CA ALA A 70 -11.32 -11.56 -12.11
C ALA A 70 -11.52 -10.32 -11.21
N GLY A 71 -12.59 -9.55 -11.44
CA GLY A 71 -12.90 -8.39 -10.60
C GLY A 71 -13.17 -8.75 -9.14
N THR A 72 -13.80 -9.91 -8.89
CA THR A 72 -14.02 -10.39 -7.52
C THR A 72 -12.71 -10.79 -6.83
N ILE A 73 -11.80 -11.48 -7.54
CA ILE A 73 -10.45 -11.83 -7.01
C ILE A 73 -9.70 -10.56 -6.63
N ILE A 74 -9.69 -9.57 -7.53
CA ILE A 74 -9.02 -8.29 -7.33
C ILE A 74 -9.64 -7.51 -6.15
N GLY A 75 -10.97 -7.51 -6.06
CA GLY A 75 -11.69 -6.89 -4.94
C GLY A 75 -11.36 -7.51 -3.59
N ILE A 76 -11.38 -8.85 -3.49
CA ILE A 76 -10.98 -9.57 -2.27
C ILE A 76 -9.52 -9.25 -1.90
N TYR A 77 -8.65 -9.23 -2.91
CA TYR A 77 -7.26 -8.83 -2.70
C TYR A 77 -7.15 -7.41 -2.16
N THR A 78 -7.92 -6.45 -2.69
CA THR A 78 -7.91 -5.05 -2.24
C THR A 78 -8.25 -4.94 -0.75
N VAL A 79 -9.29 -5.65 -0.30
CA VAL A 79 -9.68 -5.68 1.12
C VAL A 79 -8.58 -6.33 1.97
N MET A 80 -8.08 -7.49 1.56
CA MET A 80 -6.99 -8.17 2.25
C MET A 80 -5.74 -7.27 2.34
N ARG A 81 -5.38 -6.61 1.23
CA ARG A 81 -4.23 -5.70 1.18
C ARG A 81 -4.41 -4.51 2.11
N GLY A 82 -5.63 -3.93 2.14
CA GLY A 82 -5.98 -2.86 3.06
C GLY A 82 -5.83 -3.26 4.52
N PHE A 83 -6.38 -4.41 4.89
CA PHE A 83 -6.26 -4.94 6.26
C PHE A 83 -4.79 -5.10 6.69
N PHE A 84 -3.96 -5.73 5.86
CA PHE A 84 -2.54 -5.89 6.18
C PHE A 84 -1.77 -4.56 6.15
N SER A 85 -2.18 -3.61 5.30
CA SER A 85 -1.60 -2.26 5.32
C SER A 85 -1.89 -1.51 6.60
N ALA A 86 -3.12 -1.63 7.12
CA ALA A 86 -3.49 -1.04 8.41
C ALA A 86 -2.67 -1.60 9.59
N LEU A 87 -2.06 -2.76 9.42
CA LEU A 87 -1.10 -3.36 10.36
C LEU A 87 0.37 -3.09 9.97
N ASN A 88 0.61 -2.23 8.99
CA ASN A 88 1.94 -1.93 8.42
C ASN A 88 2.68 -3.16 7.85
N ILE A 89 1.95 -4.16 7.39
CA ILE A 89 2.52 -5.38 6.83
C ILE A 89 2.66 -5.22 5.31
N SER A 90 3.85 -5.52 4.78
CA SER A 90 4.15 -5.45 3.34
C SER A 90 4.29 -6.85 2.73
N PHE A 91 3.77 -7.03 1.52
CA PHE A 91 3.93 -8.26 0.74
C PHE A 91 4.92 -8.13 -0.43
N GLY A 92 5.70 -7.05 -0.45
CA GLY A 92 6.62 -6.78 -1.55
C GLY A 92 5.98 -6.12 -2.78
N GLY A 93 4.76 -5.59 -2.61
CA GLY A 93 4.08 -4.80 -3.63
C GLY A 93 3.67 -5.57 -4.88
N VAL A 94 3.57 -4.86 -6.00
CA VAL A 94 3.17 -5.43 -7.29
C VAL A 94 4.10 -6.56 -7.72
N ALA A 95 5.42 -6.38 -7.57
CA ALA A 95 6.40 -7.38 -8.00
C ALA A 95 6.43 -8.62 -7.09
N GLY A 96 6.27 -8.44 -5.78
CA GLY A 96 6.44 -9.51 -4.80
C GLY A 96 5.18 -10.35 -4.54
N PHE A 97 3.99 -9.83 -4.83
CA PHE A 97 2.74 -10.53 -4.56
C PHE A 97 1.74 -10.48 -5.72
N VAL A 98 1.50 -9.32 -6.30
CA VAL A 98 0.49 -9.18 -7.36
C VAL A 98 0.87 -9.98 -8.60
N LYS A 99 2.07 -9.76 -9.14
CA LYS A 99 2.53 -10.46 -10.35
C LYS A 99 2.58 -11.98 -10.19
N PRO A 100 3.16 -12.54 -9.12
CA PRO A 100 3.28 -14.00 -9.00
C PRO A 100 2.00 -14.71 -8.52
N ILE A 101 1.02 -14.01 -7.95
CA ILE A 101 -0.14 -14.66 -7.32
C ILE A 101 -1.46 -14.12 -7.87
N ILE A 102 -1.74 -12.83 -7.68
CA ILE A 102 -3.05 -12.25 -7.98
C ILE A 102 -3.32 -12.22 -9.49
N LEU A 103 -2.32 -11.77 -10.25
CA LEU A 103 -2.45 -11.65 -11.69
C LEU A 103 -2.70 -13.00 -12.40
N PRO A 104 -1.95 -14.08 -12.14
CA PRO A 104 -2.25 -15.39 -12.71
C PRO A 104 -3.63 -15.92 -12.31
N MET A 105 -4.08 -15.67 -11.08
CA MET A 105 -5.42 -16.07 -10.64
C MET A 105 -6.51 -15.29 -11.39
N ALA A 106 -6.34 -13.98 -11.56
CA ALA A 106 -7.28 -13.15 -12.29
C ALA A 106 -7.35 -13.51 -13.78
N ILE A 107 -6.20 -13.71 -14.42
CA ILE A 107 -6.12 -14.16 -15.82
C ILE A 107 -6.75 -15.53 -15.98
N GLY A 108 -6.38 -16.49 -15.16
CA GLY A 108 -6.96 -17.84 -15.19
C GLY A 108 -8.49 -17.85 -15.01
N SER A 109 -9.02 -16.94 -14.22
CA SER A 109 -10.49 -16.75 -14.10
C SER A 109 -11.13 -16.22 -15.40
N VAL A 110 -10.42 -15.45 -16.21
CA VAL A 110 -10.88 -15.03 -17.54
C VAL A 110 -10.82 -16.20 -18.52
N GLU A 111 -9.69 -16.90 -18.59
CA GLU A 111 -9.43 -18.01 -19.50
C GLU A 111 -10.36 -19.21 -19.27
N THR A 112 -10.86 -19.42 -18.05
CA THR A 112 -11.86 -20.45 -17.78
C THR A 112 -13.24 -20.14 -18.39
N LYS A 113 -13.52 -18.86 -18.67
CA LYS A 113 -14.82 -18.41 -19.22
C LYS A 113 -14.80 -18.18 -20.72
N VAL A 114 -13.63 -17.92 -21.29
CA VAL A 114 -13.45 -17.64 -22.72
C VAL A 114 -12.28 -18.43 -23.27
N LYS A 115 -12.44 -19.04 -24.47
CA LYS A 115 -11.40 -19.89 -25.06
C LYS A 115 -10.16 -19.10 -25.48
N ASP A 116 -10.36 -17.87 -25.98
CA ASP A 116 -9.29 -16.97 -26.42
C ASP A 116 -9.45 -15.63 -25.70
N ALA A 117 -8.63 -15.41 -24.68
CA ALA A 117 -8.63 -14.17 -23.96
C ALA A 117 -8.02 -13.05 -24.82
N ASN A 118 -8.73 -11.91 -24.91
CA ASN A 118 -8.28 -10.75 -25.66
C ASN A 118 -7.10 -10.08 -24.92
N ASP A 119 -6.01 -9.78 -25.65
CA ASP A 119 -4.80 -9.18 -25.08
C ASP A 119 -5.09 -7.84 -24.38
N GLN A 120 -5.96 -7.01 -24.94
CA GLN A 120 -6.35 -5.75 -24.32
C GLN A 120 -7.11 -5.98 -23.00
N HIS A 121 -7.94 -7.03 -22.92
CA HIS A 121 -8.60 -7.39 -21.67
C HIS A 121 -7.57 -7.81 -20.62
N ILE A 122 -6.56 -8.60 -21.00
CA ILE A 122 -5.48 -9.00 -20.08
C ILE A 122 -4.69 -7.76 -19.59
N GLU A 123 -4.40 -6.80 -20.47
CA GLU A 123 -3.72 -5.56 -20.04
C GLU A 123 -4.57 -4.74 -19.05
N GLU A 124 -5.89 -4.65 -19.27
CA GLU A 124 -6.81 -4.00 -18.31
C GLU A 124 -6.81 -4.73 -16.94
N ILE A 125 -6.77 -6.07 -16.94
CA ILE A 125 -6.63 -6.87 -15.70
C ILE A 125 -5.31 -6.56 -14.98
N LYS A 126 -4.20 -6.45 -15.70
CA LYS A 126 -2.90 -6.06 -15.11
C LYS A 126 -2.98 -4.67 -14.44
N GLY A 127 -3.63 -3.72 -15.12
CA GLY A 127 -3.89 -2.38 -14.57
C GLY A 127 -4.73 -2.43 -13.29
N MET A 128 -5.82 -3.20 -13.31
CA MET A 128 -6.70 -3.39 -12.15
C MET A 128 -5.95 -4.02 -10.96
N CYS A 129 -5.17 -5.07 -11.19
CA CYS A 129 -4.36 -5.71 -10.15
C CYS A 129 -3.35 -4.75 -9.51
N SER A 130 -2.69 -3.93 -10.34
CA SER A 130 -1.71 -2.94 -9.86
C SER A 130 -2.37 -1.81 -9.09
N SER A 131 -3.54 -1.33 -9.54
CA SER A 131 -4.29 -0.31 -8.82
C SER A 131 -4.84 -0.82 -7.48
N ALA A 132 -5.23 -2.09 -7.40
CA ALA A 132 -5.70 -2.72 -6.16
C ALA A 132 -4.63 -2.72 -5.07
N GLU A 133 -3.36 -3.03 -5.43
CA GLU A 133 -2.23 -2.91 -4.49
C GLU A 133 -2.08 -1.48 -3.98
N ASN A 134 -2.16 -0.50 -4.88
CA ASN A 134 -1.96 0.90 -4.52
C ASN A 134 -3.11 1.43 -3.66
N ILE A 135 -4.37 1.13 -4.00
CA ILE A 135 -5.54 1.55 -3.22
C ILE A 135 -5.48 0.95 -1.82
N GLY A 136 -5.30 -0.38 -1.71
CA GLY A 136 -5.22 -1.07 -0.43
C GLY A 136 -4.06 -0.58 0.43
N LYS A 137 -2.90 -0.31 -0.18
CA LYS A 137 -1.74 0.19 0.53
C LYS A 137 -1.90 1.64 0.96
N PHE A 138 -2.23 2.54 0.03
CA PHE A 138 -2.22 3.97 0.26
C PHE A 138 -3.23 4.39 1.34
N PHE A 139 -4.50 4.06 1.13
CA PHE A 139 -5.56 4.51 2.03
C PHE A 139 -5.56 3.81 3.39
N CYS A 140 -5.06 2.60 3.49
CA CYS A 140 -5.09 1.87 4.76
C CYS A 140 -3.80 1.97 5.55
N ASN A 141 -2.66 2.32 4.92
CA ASN A 141 -1.40 2.46 5.65
C ASN A 141 -1.41 3.66 6.62
N VAL A 142 -2.20 4.69 6.32
CA VAL A 142 -2.32 5.90 7.16
C VAL A 142 -3.10 5.62 8.44
N VAL A 143 -3.96 4.60 8.44
CA VAL A 143 -4.68 4.12 9.64
C VAL A 143 -3.72 3.54 10.69
N PHE A 144 -2.55 3.07 10.28
CA PHE A 144 -1.55 2.56 11.20
C PHE A 144 -0.93 3.70 12.02
N ILE A 145 -1.17 3.71 13.32
CA ILE A 145 -0.78 4.77 14.26
C ILE A 145 0.74 5.05 14.25
N GLY A 146 1.56 4.04 13.96
CA GLY A 146 3.02 4.16 13.85
C GLY A 146 3.53 4.39 12.43
N SER A 147 2.70 4.76 11.47
CA SER A 147 3.16 5.00 10.09
C SER A 147 4.05 6.25 10.01
N PRO A 148 5.12 6.23 9.19
CA PRO A 148 5.98 7.41 9.03
C PRO A 148 5.21 8.64 8.57
N GLY A 149 4.18 8.46 7.73
CA GLY A 149 3.31 9.53 7.27
C GLY A 149 2.53 10.17 8.40
N ALA A 150 1.89 9.39 9.27
CA ALA A 150 1.15 9.89 10.42
C ALA A 150 2.06 10.63 11.42
N LEU A 151 3.25 10.09 11.67
CA LEU A 151 4.24 10.72 12.54
C LEU A 151 4.74 12.06 11.97
N LEU A 152 4.97 12.14 10.67
CA LEU A 152 5.36 13.37 9.99
C LEU A 152 4.25 14.43 10.07
N VAL A 153 3.01 14.05 9.77
CA VAL A 153 1.85 14.94 9.86
C VAL A 153 1.68 15.45 11.28
N GLN A 154 1.76 14.58 12.28
CA GLN A 154 1.68 14.98 13.70
C GLN A 154 2.78 16.00 14.06
N SER A 155 4.03 15.73 13.67
CA SER A 155 5.16 16.61 13.95
C SER A 155 4.95 17.99 13.29
N THR A 156 4.53 18.02 12.03
CA THR A 156 4.28 19.25 11.29
C THR A 156 3.14 20.07 11.92
N LEU A 157 2.02 19.42 12.28
CA LEU A 157 0.90 20.11 12.94
C LEU A 157 1.31 20.69 14.29
N LYS A 158 2.11 19.93 15.06
CA LYS A 158 2.65 20.43 16.33
C LYS A 158 3.55 21.66 16.14
N ASP A 159 4.38 21.68 15.09
CA ASP A 159 5.23 22.84 14.76
C ASP A 159 4.40 24.07 14.37
N LEU A 160 3.20 23.86 13.82
CA LEU A 160 2.23 24.90 13.49
C LEU A 160 1.32 25.30 14.68
N GLY A 161 1.56 24.76 15.87
CA GLY A 161 0.79 25.07 17.07
C GLY A 161 -0.48 24.24 17.28
N HIS A 162 -0.69 23.20 16.47
CA HIS A 162 -1.84 22.30 16.59
C HIS A 162 -1.43 20.99 17.26
N GLU A 163 -1.87 20.78 18.49
CA GLU A 163 -1.65 19.53 19.21
C GLU A 163 -2.69 18.47 18.79
N VAL A 164 -2.23 17.46 18.04
CA VAL A 164 -3.03 16.31 17.64
C VAL A 164 -2.34 15.03 18.07
N THR A 165 -3.13 14.03 18.46
CA THR A 165 -2.59 12.71 18.76
C THR A 165 -2.60 11.83 17.49
N LEU A 166 -1.72 10.82 17.45
CA LEU A 166 -1.73 9.83 16.35
C LEU A 166 -3.06 9.07 16.26
N VAL A 167 -3.72 8.90 17.41
CA VAL A 167 -5.04 8.26 17.47
C VAL A 167 -6.12 9.13 16.81
N ASP A 168 -6.04 10.45 16.96
CA ASP A 168 -7.00 11.35 16.32
C ASP A 168 -6.82 11.36 14.81
N LEU A 169 -5.58 11.36 14.33
CA LEU A 169 -5.28 11.20 12.91
C LEU A 169 -5.85 9.88 12.37
N ALA A 170 -5.60 8.76 13.06
CA ALA A 170 -6.12 7.47 12.64
C ALA A 170 -7.65 7.43 12.61
N LYS A 171 -8.35 8.06 13.58
CA LYS A 171 -9.82 8.13 13.59
C LYS A 171 -10.39 8.84 12.37
N VAL A 172 -9.74 9.91 11.90
CA VAL A 172 -10.17 10.65 10.71
C VAL A 172 -9.92 9.83 9.43
N GLU A 173 -8.86 9.03 9.39
CA GLU A 173 -8.49 8.21 8.23
C GLU A 173 -9.31 6.93 8.10
N ILE A 174 -9.82 6.34 9.18
CA ILE A 174 -10.61 5.11 9.14
C ILE A 174 -11.81 5.21 8.18
N PRO A 175 -12.69 6.23 8.26
CA PRO A 175 -13.80 6.36 7.33
C PRO A 175 -13.36 6.49 5.87
N VAL A 176 -12.26 7.21 5.61
CA VAL A 176 -11.69 7.39 4.28
C VAL A 176 -11.17 6.07 3.74
N ALA A 177 -10.43 5.31 4.54
CA ALA A 177 -9.92 3.99 4.17
C ALA A 177 -11.05 3.01 3.85
N ILE A 178 -12.09 2.94 4.69
CA ILE A 178 -13.26 2.08 4.46
C ILE A 178 -13.97 2.46 3.16
N THR A 179 -14.21 3.76 2.95
CA THR A 179 -14.86 4.26 1.73
C THR A 179 -14.03 3.91 0.49
N ALA A 180 -12.72 4.10 0.53
CA ALA A 180 -11.82 3.77 -0.57
C ALA A 180 -11.83 2.27 -0.90
N LEU A 181 -11.86 1.40 0.13
CA LEU A 181 -11.96 -0.05 -0.07
C LEU A 181 -13.30 -0.44 -0.70
N ILE A 182 -14.41 0.09 -0.20
CA ILE A 182 -15.75 -0.19 -0.75
C ILE A 182 -15.83 0.25 -2.22
N LEU A 183 -15.44 1.49 -2.52
CA LEU A 183 -15.44 2.02 -3.88
C LEU A 183 -14.51 1.21 -4.79
N GLY A 184 -13.32 0.82 -4.30
CA GLY A 184 -12.39 -0.02 -5.05
C GLY A 184 -12.98 -1.38 -5.40
N VAL A 185 -13.59 -2.08 -4.44
CA VAL A 185 -14.25 -3.37 -4.68
C VAL A 185 -15.38 -3.25 -5.69
N LEU A 186 -16.25 -2.26 -5.53
CA LEU A 186 -17.35 -1.99 -6.46
C LEU A 186 -16.82 -1.67 -7.86
N PHE A 187 -15.81 -0.82 -7.96
CA PHE A 187 -15.17 -0.48 -9.23
C PHE A 187 -14.64 -1.72 -9.94
N TYR A 188 -13.88 -2.60 -9.28
CA TYR A 188 -13.33 -3.80 -9.90
C TYR A 188 -14.42 -4.77 -10.34
N TYR A 189 -15.47 -4.92 -9.54
CA TYR A 189 -16.61 -5.77 -9.88
C TYR A 189 -17.34 -5.27 -11.13
N PHE A 190 -17.67 -3.97 -11.20
CA PHE A 190 -18.36 -3.39 -12.35
C PHE A 190 -17.47 -3.29 -13.58
N LYS A 191 -16.20 -2.93 -13.40
CA LYS A 191 -15.20 -2.86 -14.48
C LYS A 191 -15.04 -4.22 -15.14
N ASP A 192 -14.91 -5.29 -14.37
CA ASP A 192 -14.80 -6.66 -14.89
C ASP A 192 -16.01 -7.03 -15.77
N LYS A 193 -17.24 -6.78 -15.29
CA LYS A 193 -18.45 -7.00 -16.09
C LYS A 193 -18.46 -6.18 -17.39
N MET A 194 -18.03 -4.93 -17.32
CA MET A 194 -17.96 -4.05 -18.48
C MET A 194 -16.93 -4.57 -19.50
N LEU A 195 -15.77 -5.08 -19.04
CA LEU A 195 -14.74 -5.65 -19.92
C LEU A 195 -15.26 -6.90 -20.62
N TYR A 196 -15.96 -7.80 -19.93
CA TYR A 196 -16.60 -8.96 -20.58
C TYR A 196 -17.58 -8.52 -21.65
N LYS A 197 -18.44 -7.53 -21.39
CA LYS A 197 -19.37 -7.01 -22.38
C LYS A 197 -18.66 -6.39 -23.57
N LYS A 198 -17.62 -5.60 -23.33
CA LYS A 198 -16.84 -4.91 -24.36
C LYS A 198 -16.13 -5.86 -25.32
N TYR A 199 -15.45 -6.90 -24.79
CA TYR A 199 -14.55 -7.73 -25.60
C TYR A 199 -15.19 -9.02 -26.11
N TYR A 200 -16.27 -9.51 -25.50
CA TYR A 200 -16.83 -10.83 -25.86
C TYR A 200 -18.31 -10.81 -26.22
N THR A 201 -19.10 -9.81 -25.79
CA THR A 201 -20.54 -9.78 -26.11
C THR A 201 -20.84 -8.94 -27.36
N ASN A 202 -20.06 -7.89 -27.64
CA ASN A 202 -20.30 -6.98 -28.78
C ASN A 202 -19.55 -7.38 -30.07
N LYS A 203 -19.04 -8.61 -30.19
CA LYS A 203 -18.57 -9.17 -31.47
C LYS A 203 -19.78 -9.73 -32.23
N LYS A 204 -20.60 -8.87 -32.86
CA LYS A 204 -21.41 -9.18 -34.02
C LYS A 204 -20.75 -8.64 -35.26
#